data_53f881a4c6be3a7b697f6f1633f12360
#
_entry.id   53f881a4c6be3a7b697f6f1633f12360
#
_cell.length_a   1.000
_cell.length_b   1.000
_cell.length_c   1.000
_cell.angle_alpha   90.00
_cell.angle_beta   90.00
_cell.angle_gamma   90.00
#
_symmetry.space_group_name_H-M   'P 1'
#
loop_
_entity.id
_entity.type
_entity.pdbx_description
1 polymer ?
#
loop_
_entity_poly.entity_id
_entity_poly.type
_entity_poly.pdbx_seq_one_letter_code
_entity_poly.pdbx_strand_id
1 'polypeptide(L)'
;LPTLECVVHELVARAVEAGARRVHVDVDLQAWRVVCMDDGQGDVDAWELRPDAHGLRHTPPMACLPWLSLLEVHGQRRMLVQREHRVLHRGPSKHRDTRVVLHDVFGGVPVRRRYLARRRQRTMHRLRMRLYAWAHARPSVRITGLGLRDAMPAGRSIHASLTFRTRQDEAWTATLDGTVGDARAYHFVALNGTPHGFACRDDVPWSGSWCC
;
A
#
# COMPACT_ATOMS: atom_id res chain seq x y z
N LEU A 1 -9.31 -8.22 10.08
CA LEU A 1 -9.24 -8.22 8.61
C LEU A 1 -8.64 -6.91 8.13
N PRO A 2 -7.64 -6.92 7.23
CA PRO A 2 -6.98 -5.72 6.73
C PRO A 2 -7.97 -4.79 6.03
N THR A 3 -7.68 -3.49 6.07
CA THR A 3 -8.46 -2.48 5.35
C THR A 3 -7.97 -2.38 3.89
N LEU A 4 -8.74 -1.74 3.02
CA LEU A 4 -8.29 -1.50 1.65
C LEU A 4 -7.05 -0.60 1.61
N GLU A 5 -6.94 0.32 2.58
CA GLU A 5 -5.76 1.17 2.77
C GLU A 5 -4.52 0.35 3.14
N CYS A 6 -4.67 -0.69 3.99
CA CYS A 6 -3.57 -1.61 4.31
C CYS A 6 -3.15 -2.43 3.09
N VAL A 7 -4.10 -2.88 2.28
CA VAL A 7 -3.80 -3.60 1.03
C VAL A 7 -2.97 -2.71 0.09
N VAL A 8 -3.41 -1.48 -0.16
CA VAL A 8 -2.67 -0.55 -1.03
C VAL A 8 -1.31 -0.20 -0.44
N HIS A 9 -1.23 0.00 0.89
CA HIS A 9 0.04 0.26 1.57
C HIS A 9 1.05 -0.85 1.33
N GLU A 10 0.63 -2.09 1.50
CA GLU A 10 1.48 -3.26 1.33
C GLU A 10 1.98 -3.42 -0.11
N LEU A 11 1.09 -3.20 -1.10
CA LEU A 11 1.49 -3.25 -2.50
C LEU A 11 2.56 -2.21 -2.83
N VAL A 12 2.40 -0.97 -2.34
CA VAL A 12 3.38 0.09 -2.54
C VAL A 12 4.68 -0.20 -1.77
N ALA A 13 4.60 -0.70 -0.53
CA ALA A 13 5.77 -1.08 0.25
C ALA A 13 6.63 -2.09 -0.51
N ARG A 14 6.00 -3.14 -1.04
CA ARG A 14 6.67 -4.17 -1.84
C ARG A 14 7.32 -3.63 -3.10
N ALA A 15 6.64 -2.75 -3.82
CA ALA A 15 7.22 -2.10 -4.99
C ALA A 15 8.47 -1.29 -4.61
N VAL A 16 8.40 -0.53 -3.51
CA VAL A 16 9.54 0.25 -3.00
C VAL A 16 10.69 -0.65 -2.54
N GLU A 17 10.40 -1.74 -1.82
CA GLU A 17 11.39 -2.75 -1.41
C GLU A 17 12.07 -3.42 -2.61
N ALA A 18 11.31 -3.64 -3.70
CA ALA A 18 11.85 -4.14 -4.97
C ALA A 18 12.68 -3.10 -5.75
N GLY A 19 12.92 -1.93 -5.17
CA GLY A 19 13.73 -0.87 -5.76
C GLY A 19 13.01 -0.07 -6.87
N ALA A 20 11.69 -0.07 -6.88
CA ALA A 20 10.92 0.69 -7.86
C ALA A 20 11.19 2.20 -7.74
N ARG A 21 11.30 2.86 -8.88
CA ARG A 21 11.34 4.33 -9.01
C ARG A 21 10.00 4.92 -9.45
N ARG A 22 9.16 4.10 -10.03
CA ARG A 22 7.81 4.46 -10.47
C ARG A 22 6.82 3.43 -9.98
N VAL A 23 5.79 3.89 -9.31
CA VAL A 23 4.69 3.05 -8.82
C VAL A 23 3.38 3.68 -9.27
N HIS A 24 2.52 2.88 -9.90
CA HIS A 24 1.19 3.31 -10.29
C HIS A 24 0.15 2.43 -9.61
N VAL A 25 -0.80 3.06 -8.94
CA VAL A 25 -1.88 2.36 -8.24
C VAL A 25 -3.22 2.78 -8.80
N ASP A 26 -4.03 1.80 -9.21
CA ASP A 26 -5.41 2.00 -9.59
C ASP A 26 -6.36 1.15 -8.72
N VAL A 27 -7.49 1.73 -8.34
CA VAL A 27 -8.50 1.06 -7.50
C VAL A 27 -9.87 1.30 -8.12
N ASP A 28 -10.50 0.23 -8.57
CA ASP A 28 -11.86 0.22 -9.05
C ASP A 28 -12.79 -0.44 -8.01
N LEU A 29 -13.57 0.38 -7.31
CA LEU A 29 -14.55 -0.09 -6.32
C LEU A 29 -15.85 -0.61 -6.95
N GLN A 30 -16.05 -0.47 -8.27
CA GLN A 30 -17.17 -1.09 -8.97
C GLN A 30 -16.81 -2.52 -9.38
N ALA A 31 -15.64 -2.69 -9.98
CA ALA A 31 -15.12 -4.00 -10.34
C ALA A 31 -14.44 -4.74 -9.17
N TRP A 32 -14.31 -4.12 -8.00
CA TRP A 32 -13.58 -4.66 -6.85
C TRP A 32 -12.18 -5.13 -7.21
N ARG A 33 -11.48 -4.29 -7.96
CA ARG A 33 -10.15 -4.56 -8.48
C ARG A 33 -9.15 -3.52 -7.96
N VAL A 34 -7.97 -4.00 -7.60
CA VAL A 34 -6.80 -3.18 -7.28
C VAL A 34 -5.67 -3.57 -8.21
N VAL A 35 -5.01 -2.60 -8.80
CA VAL A 35 -3.84 -2.80 -9.66
C VAL A 35 -2.70 -1.99 -9.11
N CYS A 36 -1.54 -2.61 -8.95
CA CYS A 36 -0.27 -1.95 -8.67
C CYS A 36 0.70 -2.31 -9.77
N MET A 37 1.30 -1.32 -10.41
CA MET A 37 2.34 -1.50 -11.42
C MET A 37 3.58 -0.75 -10.98
N ASP A 38 4.73 -1.38 -11.14
CA ASP A 38 6.01 -0.78 -10.76
C ASP A 38 7.14 -1.24 -11.68
N ASP A 39 8.22 -0.45 -11.73
CA ASP A 39 9.43 -0.74 -12.49
C ASP A 39 10.54 -1.41 -11.63
N GLY A 40 10.19 -1.90 -10.45
CA GLY A 40 11.11 -2.63 -9.58
C GLY A 40 11.43 -4.04 -10.09
N GLN A 41 12.45 -4.62 -9.48
CA GLN A 41 12.91 -5.99 -9.82
C GLN A 41 12.34 -7.01 -8.83
N GLY A 42 11.03 -6.96 -8.62
CA GLY A 42 10.35 -7.90 -7.72
C GLY A 42 10.35 -9.33 -8.27
N ASP A 43 10.67 -10.28 -7.38
CA ASP A 43 10.53 -11.70 -7.70
C ASP A 43 9.08 -12.13 -7.54
N VAL A 44 8.53 -12.75 -8.60
CA VAL A 44 7.16 -13.31 -8.58
C VAL A 44 7.03 -14.41 -7.53
N ASP A 45 8.09 -15.19 -7.32
CA ASP A 45 8.07 -16.29 -6.35
C ASP A 45 7.98 -15.77 -4.90
N ALA A 46 8.39 -14.52 -4.64
CA ALA A 46 8.22 -13.86 -3.34
C ALA A 46 6.74 -13.57 -2.99
N TRP A 47 5.86 -13.62 -3.98
CA TRP A 47 4.41 -13.46 -3.81
C TRP A 47 3.70 -14.79 -3.54
N GLU A 48 4.40 -15.91 -3.71
CA GLU A 48 3.83 -17.22 -3.43
C GLU A 48 3.74 -17.45 -1.93
N LEU A 49 2.53 -17.47 -1.42
CA LEU A 49 2.25 -17.78 -0.03
C LEU A 49 2.18 -19.29 0.13
N ARG A 50 3.25 -19.87 0.64
CA ARG A 50 3.27 -21.28 1.05
C ARG A 50 3.06 -21.34 2.56
N PRO A 51 2.14 -22.18 3.06
CA PRO A 51 2.14 -22.53 4.46
C PRO A 51 3.44 -23.29 4.74
N ASP A 52 4.32 -22.72 5.53
CA ASP A 52 5.52 -23.40 5.99
C ASP A 52 5.26 -24.16 7.30
N ALA A 53 6.16 -25.09 7.67
CA ALA A 53 6.03 -25.91 8.88
C ALA A 53 6.05 -25.09 10.18
N HIS A 54 6.39 -23.80 10.12
CA HIS A 54 6.53 -22.88 11.26
C HIS A 54 5.52 -21.73 11.25
N GLY A 55 4.50 -21.79 10.40
CA GLY A 55 3.54 -20.72 10.19
C GLY A 55 3.94 -19.77 9.06
N LEU A 56 3.08 -18.82 8.79
CA LEU A 56 3.28 -17.89 7.69
C LEU A 56 4.51 -16.99 7.93
N ARG A 57 5.56 -17.15 7.15
CA ARG A 57 6.76 -16.29 7.18
C ARG A 57 6.51 -14.86 6.72
N HIS A 58 5.32 -14.60 6.17
CA HIS A 58 4.97 -13.28 5.65
C HIS A 58 4.32 -12.43 6.73
N THR A 59 4.63 -11.15 6.71
CA THR A 59 3.94 -10.15 7.54
C THR A 59 2.42 -10.28 7.36
N PRO A 60 1.64 -10.14 8.43
CA PRO A 60 0.19 -10.38 8.42
C PRO A 60 -0.60 -9.78 7.27
N PRO A 61 -0.31 -8.56 6.76
CA PRO A 61 -1.05 -8.00 5.63
C PRO A 61 -0.93 -8.81 4.35
N MET A 62 0.27 -9.30 4.02
CA MET A 62 0.49 -10.11 2.81
C MET A 62 -0.21 -11.45 2.86
N ALA A 63 -0.16 -12.13 4.01
CA ALA A 63 -0.81 -13.41 4.20
C ALA A 63 -2.32 -13.38 3.94
N CYS A 64 -2.93 -12.20 4.07
CA CYS A 64 -4.38 -12.04 3.87
C CYS A 64 -4.77 -11.77 2.40
N LEU A 65 -3.85 -11.35 1.52
CA LEU A 65 -4.22 -10.96 0.15
C LEU A 65 -4.91 -12.06 -0.64
N PRO A 66 -4.42 -13.32 -0.66
CA PRO A 66 -5.08 -14.39 -1.39
C PRO A 66 -6.44 -14.80 -0.81
N TRP A 67 -6.66 -14.57 0.50
CA TRP A 67 -7.97 -14.77 1.12
C TRP A 67 -8.99 -13.69 0.78
N LEU A 68 -8.48 -12.49 0.48
CA LEU A 68 -9.33 -11.34 0.20
C LEU A 68 -9.66 -11.20 -1.28
N SER A 69 -8.88 -11.87 -2.16
CA SER A 69 -8.92 -11.65 -3.59
C SER A 69 -8.33 -12.82 -4.36
N LEU A 70 -8.55 -12.83 -5.67
CA LEU A 70 -7.69 -13.56 -6.60
C LEU A 70 -6.46 -12.70 -6.87
N LEU A 71 -5.30 -13.18 -6.50
CA LEU A 71 -4.02 -12.51 -6.70
C LEU A 71 -3.42 -12.94 -8.03
N GLU A 72 -3.12 -11.99 -8.90
CA GLU A 72 -2.40 -12.19 -10.15
C GLU A 72 -1.14 -11.32 -10.12
N VAL A 73 0.02 -11.91 -10.30
CA VAL A 73 1.32 -11.23 -10.30
C VAL A 73 2.04 -11.52 -11.60
N HIS A 74 2.43 -10.46 -12.28
CA HIS A 74 3.32 -10.52 -13.43
C HIS A 74 4.64 -9.88 -13.08
N GLY A 75 5.71 -10.62 -13.22
CA GLY A 75 7.07 -10.10 -13.25
C GLY A 75 7.60 -10.08 -14.67
N GLN A 76 8.88 -9.79 -14.83
CA GLN A 76 9.51 -9.66 -16.15
C GLN A 76 9.49 -10.94 -17.00
N ARG A 77 9.49 -12.11 -16.39
CA ARG A 77 9.59 -13.41 -17.10
C ARG A 77 8.50 -14.40 -16.73
N ARG A 78 7.92 -14.25 -15.56
CA ARG A 78 6.99 -15.20 -14.97
C ARG A 78 5.73 -14.52 -14.50
N MET A 79 4.64 -15.28 -14.46
CA MET A 79 3.40 -14.89 -13.84
C MET A 79 2.95 -15.96 -12.85
N LEU A 80 2.22 -15.51 -11.84
CA LEU A 80 1.60 -16.32 -10.81
C LEU A 80 0.16 -15.89 -10.64
N VAL A 81 -0.76 -16.86 -10.62
CA VAL A 81 -2.16 -16.63 -10.21
C VAL A 81 -2.44 -17.51 -9.00
N GLN A 82 -2.89 -16.89 -7.91
CA GLN A 82 -3.12 -17.57 -6.65
C GLN A 82 -4.44 -17.12 -6.03
N ARG A 83 -5.15 -18.07 -5.43
CA ARG A 83 -6.31 -17.80 -4.57
C ARG A 83 -6.19 -18.62 -3.31
N GLU A 84 -6.44 -17.99 -2.15
CA GLU A 84 -6.18 -18.60 -0.85
C GLU A 84 -4.69 -19.04 -0.77
N HIS A 85 -4.38 -20.27 -0.50
CA HIS A 85 -3.00 -20.80 -0.52
C HIS A 85 -2.73 -21.68 -1.75
N ARG A 86 -3.61 -21.63 -2.77
CA ARG A 86 -3.51 -22.48 -3.94
C ARG A 86 -3.01 -21.68 -5.13
N VAL A 87 -1.89 -22.11 -5.70
CA VAL A 87 -1.44 -21.63 -7.00
C VAL A 87 -2.36 -22.22 -8.05
N LEU A 88 -3.06 -21.37 -8.78
CA LEU A 88 -3.99 -21.76 -9.86
C LEU A 88 -3.28 -21.83 -11.20
N HIS A 89 -2.31 -20.94 -11.41
CA HIS A 89 -1.56 -20.89 -12.65
C HIS A 89 -0.15 -20.33 -12.45
N ARG A 90 0.79 -20.87 -13.20
CA ARG A 90 2.15 -20.32 -13.40
C ARG A 90 2.47 -20.39 -14.89
N GLY A 91 3.11 -19.34 -15.38
CA GLY A 91 3.46 -19.30 -16.78
C GLY A 91 4.45 -18.18 -17.11
N PRO A 92 4.78 -18.02 -18.39
CA PRO A 92 5.59 -16.89 -18.84
C PRO A 92 4.79 -15.59 -18.73
N SER A 93 5.47 -14.52 -18.36
CA SER A 93 4.92 -13.17 -18.40
C SER A 93 5.33 -12.46 -19.68
N LYS A 94 4.41 -11.65 -20.21
CA LYS A 94 4.69 -10.75 -21.35
C LYS A 94 4.99 -9.32 -20.91
N HIS A 95 4.90 -9.04 -19.60
CA HIS A 95 5.13 -7.72 -19.03
C HIS A 95 6.62 -7.48 -18.79
N ARG A 96 7.06 -6.25 -19.02
CA ARG A 96 8.43 -5.81 -18.70
C ARG A 96 8.53 -5.32 -17.25
N ASP A 97 7.46 -4.74 -16.77
CA ASP A 97 7.34 -4.18 -15.42
C ASP A 97 6.60 -5.18 -14.52
N THR A 98 6.79 -5.06 -13.22
CA THR A 98 6.01 -5.82 -12.24
C THR A 98 4.59 -5.29 -12.23
N ARG A 99 3.62 -6.19 -12.30
CA ARG A 99 2.20 -5.86 -12.23
C ARG A 99 1.51 -6.82 -11.28
N VAL A 100 0.89 -6.28 -10.25
CA VAL A 100 0.09 -7.02 -9.27
C VAL A 100 -1.36 -6.62 -9.44
N VAL A 101 -2.24 -7.58 -9.63
CA VAL A 101 -3.68 -7.37 -9.76
C VAL A 101 -4.40 -8.20 -8.71
N LEU A 102 -5.20 -7.53 -7.92
CA LEU A 102 -6.14 -8.17 -7.00
C LEU A 102 -7.53 -8.09 -7.63
N HIS A 103 -8.10 -9.22 -7.99
CA HIS A 103 -9.45 -9.33 -8.50
C HIS A 103 -10.40 -9.77 -7.39
N ASP A 104 -11.63 -9.32 -7.47
CA ASP A 104 -12.71 -9.72 -6.55
C ASP A 104 -12.39 -9.41 -5.07
N VAL A 105 -11.75 -8.26 -4.82
CA VAL A 105 -11.33 -7.84 -3.47
C VAL A 105 -12.51 -7.86 -2.51
N PHE A 106 -12.34 -8.52 -1.36
CA PHE A 106 -13.39 -8.78 -0.37
C PHE A 106 -14.60 -9.59 -0.89
N GLY A 107 -14.43 -10.43 -1.94
CA GLY A 107 -15.50 -11.27 -2.46
C GLY A 107 -16.13 -12.16 -1.40
N GLY A 108 -15.32 -12.76 -0.54
CA GLY A 108 -15.77 -13.55 0.61
C GLY A 108 -16.34 -12.73 1.78
N VAL A 109 -16.34 -11.39 1.72
CA VAL A 109 -16.78 -10.50 2.81
C VAL A 109 -17.78 -9.44 2.30
N PRO A 110 -19.00 -9.84 1.91
CA PRO A 110 -19.96 -8.95 1.25
C PRO A 110 -20.39 -7.76 2.11
N VAL A 111 -20.40 -7.90 3.43
CA VAL A 111 -20.70 -6.80 4.36
C VAL A 111 -19.68 -5.68 4.21
N ARG A 112 -18.41 -6.02 4.04
CA ARG A 112 -17.34 -5.04 3.85
C ARG A 112 -17.46 -4.32 2.51
N ARG A 113 -17.80 -5.04 1.43
CA ARG A 113 -18.07 -4.41 0.13
C ARG A 113 -19.20 -3.40 0.23
N ARG A 114 -20.32 -3.75 0.85
CA ARG A 114 -21.45 -2.82 1.05
C ARG A 114 -21.03 -1.59 1.85
N TYR A 115 -20.23 -1.77 2.89
CA TYR A 115 -19.73 -0.65 3.70
C TYR A 115 -18.84 0.29 2.88
N LEU A 116 -17.87 -0.25 2.12
CA LEU A 116 -16.97 0.53 1.27
C LEU A 116 -17.72 1.21 0.11
N ALA A 117 -18.67 0.53 -0.51
CA ALA A 117 -19.50 1.09 -1.57
C ALA A 117 -20.30 2.31 -1.10
N ARG A 118 -20.91 2.24 0.10
CA ARG A 118 -21.66 3.36 0.71
C ARG A 118 -20.76 4.55 1.05
N ARG A 119 -19.48 4.34 1.28
CA ARG A 119 -18.50 5.35 1.66
C ARG A 119 -17.43 5.56 0.60
N ARG A 120 -17.76 5.33 -0.67
CA ARG A 120 -16.82 5.36 -1.81
C ARG A 120 -15.94 6.61 -1.82
N GLN A 121 -16.52 7.79 -1.71
CA GLN A 121 -15.76 9.05 -1.74
C GLN A 121 -14.75 9.14 -0.59
N ARG A 122 -15.17 8.80 0.64
CA ARG A 122 -14.30 8.79 1.82
C ARG A 122 -13.19 7.74 1.69
N THR A 123 -13.51 6.56 1.19
CA THR A 123 -12.53 5.50 0.93
C THR A 123 -11.49 5.96 -0.09
N MET A 124 -11.92 6.51 -1.24
CA MET A 124 -11.01 7.02 -2.27
C MET A 124 -10.15 8.17 -1.76
N HIS A 125 -10.71 9.06 -0.93
CA HIS A 125 -9.94 10.12 -0.29
C HIS A 125 -8.82 9.54 0.61
N ARG A 126 -9.14 8.58 1.48
CA ARG A 126 -8.16 7.92 2.37
C ARG A 126 -7.06 7.20 1.58
N LEU A 127 -7.42 6.53 0.48
CA LEU A 127 -6.43 5.89 -0.39
C LEU A 127 -5.48 6.92 -1.01
N ARG A 128 -6.00 8.06 -1.51
CA ARG A 128 -5.16 9.15 -2.01
C ARG A 128 -4.21 9.67 -0.93
N MET A 129 -4.72 9.89 0.28
CA MET A 129 -3.90 10.34 1.40
C MET A 129 -2.78 9.34 1.74
N ARG A 130 -3.07 8.03 1.66
CA ARG A 130 -2.06 7.00 1.85
C ARG A 130 -0.96 7.06 0.76
N LEU A 131 -1.33 7.27 -0.49
CA LEU A 131 -0.37 7.43 -1.57
C LEU A 131 0.43 8.74 -1.47
N TYR A 132 -0.18 9.84 -1.05
CA TYR A 132 0.55 11.07 -0.75
C TYR A 132 1.56 10.88 0.38
N ALA A 133 1.19 10.15 1.44
CA ALA A 133 2.11 9.83 2.53
C ALA A 133 3.34 9.04 2.03
N TRP A 134 3.14 8.09 1.12
CA TRP A 134 4.23 7.37 0.46
C TRP A 134 5.11 8.27 -0.41
N ALA A 135 4.50 9.11 -1.25
CA ALA A 135 5.23 10.05 -2.11
C ALA A 135 6.08 11.03 -1.28
N HIS A 136 5.58 11.40 -0.10
CA HIS A 136 6.29 12.28 0.81
C HIS A 136 7.43 11.57 1.55
N ALA A 137 7.19 10.35 2.05
CA ALA A 137 8.19 9.56 2.76
C ALA A 137 9.30 9.03 1.82
N ARG A 138 9.02 8.92 0.53
CA ARG A 138 9.96 8.42 -0.49
C ARG A 138 9.99 9.33 -1.72
N PRO A 139 10.57 10.53 -1.62
CA PRO A 139 10.57 11.51 -2.73
C PRO A 139 11.33 11.04 -3.97
N SER A 140 12.20 10.03 -3.83
CA SER A 140 12.88 9.38 -4.97
C SER A 140 11.98 8.44 -5.78
N VAL A 141 10.78 8.12 -5.28
CA VAL A 141 9.82 7.24 -5.94
C VAL A 141 8.64 8.04 -6.45
N ARG A 142 8.42 8.01 -7.76
CA ARG A 142 7.24 8.65 -8.37
C ARG A 142 6.02 7.77 -8.20
N ILE A 143 5.09 8.21 -7.36
CA ILE A 143 3.82 7.52 -7.10
C ILE A 143 2.70 8.21 -7.85
N THR A 144 1.92 7.45 -8.61
CA THR A 144 0.83 7.94 -9.46
C THR A 144 -0.45 7.10 -9.29
N GLY A 145 -1.56 7.56 -9.81
CA GLY A 145 -2.84 6.86 -9.79
C GLY A 145 -3.89 7.53 -8.91
N LEU A 146 -5.11 7.01 -8.91
CA LEU A 146 -6.26 7.52 -8.15
C LEU A 146 -6.57 9.02 -8.34
N GLY A 147 -6.13 9.61 -9.46
CA GLY A 147 -6.26 11.04 -9.69
C GLY A 147 -5.35 11.89 -8.78
N LEU A 148 -4.24 11.32 -8.32
CA LEU A 148 -3.18 12.09 -7.69
C LEU A 148 -2.69 13.17 -8.67
N ARG A 149 -2.64 14.39 -8.20
CA ARG A 149 -1.97 15.47 -8.93
C ARG A 149 -0.48 15.39 -8.65
N ASP A 150 0.34 15.70 -9.63
CA ASP A 150 1.81 15.65 -9.52
C ASP A 150 2.36 16.63 -8.46
N ALA A 151 1.56 17.58 -8.01
CA ALA A 151 1.91 18.49 -6.92
C ALA A 151 1.04 18.21 -5.69
N MET A 152 1.66 18.01 -4.54
CA MET A 152 1.02 18.21 -3.24
C MET A 152 0.34 19.59 -3.22
N PRO A 153 -0.81 19.74 -2.55
CA PRO A 153 -1.40 21.06 -2.36
C PRO A 153 -0.35 22.02 -1.85
N ALA A 154 -0.21 23.17 -2.52
CA ALA A 154 0.74 24.21 -2.12
C ALA A 154 0.47 24.58 -0.65
N GLY A 155 1.50 24.47 0.18
CA GLY A 155 1.44 24.78 1.60
C GLY A 155 2.83 24.84 2.19
N ARG A 156 2.94 25.43 3.40
CA ARG A 156 4.20 25.47 4.13
C ARG A 156 4.53 24.06 4.62
N SER A 157 5.63 23.50 4.13
CA SER A 157 6.11 22.20 4.59
C SER A 157 6.66 22.33 6.02
N ILE A 158 6.23 21.44 6.89
CA ILE A 158 6.82 21.22 8.21
C ILE A 158 7.50 19.86 8.17
N HIS A 159 8.77 19.86 8.51
CA HIS A 159 9.55 18.63 8.60
C HIS A 159 10.20 18.55 9.98
N ALA A 160 9.97 17.44 10.68
CA ALA A 160 10.64 17.13 11.93
C ALA A 160 11.14 15.69 11.87
N SER A 161 12.37 15.47 12.31
CA SER A 161 12.97 14.14 12.37
C SER A 161 13.45 13.85 13.79
N LEU A 162 13.13 12.65 14.26
CA LEU A 162 13.59 12.13 15.54
C LEU A 162 14.27 10.79 15.29
N THR A 163 15.54 10.68 15.68
CA THR A 163 16.27 9.42 15.65
C THR A 163 16.38 8.88 17.07
N PHE A 164 16.01 7.62 17.27
CA PHE A 164 16.13 6.93 18.54
C PHE A 164 16.70 5.52 18.33
N ARG A 165 17.29 4.97 19.36
CA ARG A 165 17.77 3.59 19.36
C ARG A 165 16.87 2.72 20.22
N THR A 166 16.61 1.52 19.76
CA THR A 166 15.90 0.51 20.53
C THR A 166 16.84 -0.15 21.54
N ARG A 167 16.29 -0.93 22.47
CA ARG A 167 17.09 -1.73 23.40
C ARG A 167 17.96 -2.79 22.69
N GLN A 168 17.66 -3.12 21.45
CA GLN A 168 18.44 -4.03 20.59
C GLN A 168 19.50 -3.30 19.76
N ASP A 169 19.77 -2.02 20.08
CA ASP A 169 20.71 -1.12 19.41
C ASP A 169 20.36 -0.81 17.95
N GLU A 170 19.14 -1.10 17.51
CA GLU A 170 18.66 -0.71 16.20
C GLU A 170 18.36 0.79 16.16
N ALA A 171 18.88 1.46 15.15
CA ALA A 171 18.59 2.87 14.91
C ALA A 171 17.28 3.04 14.13
N TRP A 172 16.35 3.78 14.70
CA TRP A 172 15.07 4.12 14.07
C TRP A 172 14.99 5.63 13.86
N THR A 173 14.54 6.03 12.69
CA THR A 173 14.26 7.43 12.38
C THR A 173 12.77 7.62 12.18
N ALA A 174 12.15 8.36 13.07
CA ALA A 174 10.77 8.83 12.90
C ALA A 174 10.80 10.19 12.22
N THR A 175 10.10 10.33 11.12
CA THR A 175 9.90 11.61 10.43
C THR A 175 8.44 12.02 10.53
N LEU A 176 8.22 13.25 10.93
CA LEU A 176 6.92 13.91 10.88
C LEU A 176 6.97 14.93 9.75
N ASP A 177 6.22 14.66 8.72
CA ASP A 177 6.11 15.53 7.57
C ASP A 177 4.68 16.04 7.45
N GLY A 178 4.52 17.32 7.17
CA GLY A 178 3.21 17.92 7.03
C GLY A 178 3.26 19.13 6.12
N THR A 179 2.12 19.44 5.54
CA THR A 179 1.88 20.69 4.85
C THR A 179 0.78 21.45 5.57
N VAL A 180 1.06 22.70 5.94
CA VAL A 180 0.07 23.63 6.47
C VAL A 180 -0.35 24.54 5.34
N GLY A 181 -1.55 24.33 4.82
CA GLY A 181 -2.19 25.21 3.84
C GLY A 181 -3.29 26.02 4.50
N ASP A 182 -3.80 27.02 3.78
CA ASP A 182 -4.78 27.99 4.31
C ASP A 182 -6.10 27.37 4.83
N ALA A 183 -6.43 26.15 4.44
CA ALA A 183 -7.68 25.50 4.85
C ALA A 183 -7.53 24.08 5.38
N ARG A 184 -6.42 23.36 5.09
CA ARG A 184 -6.26 21.95 5.46
C ARG A 184 -4.80 21.65 5.81
N ALA A 185 -4.57 21.14 7.00
CA ALA A 185 -3.29 20.59 7.42
C ALA A 185 -3.31 19.07 7.22
N TYR A 186 -2.30 18.54 6.55
CA TYR A 186 -2.04 17.11 6.42
C TYR A 186 -0.79 16.78 7.20
N HIS A 187 -0.89 15.79 8.07
CA HIS A 187 0.23 15.32 8.86
C HIS A 187 0.54 13.88 8.47
N PHE A 188 1.77 13.62 8.10
CA PHE A 188 2.26 12.28 7.77
C PHE A 188 3.31 11.87 8.80
N VAL A 189 3.22 10.65 9.28
CA VAL A 189 4.22 10.05 10.14
C VAL A 189 4.88 8.92 9.37
N ALA A 190 6.18 8.97 9.23
CA ALA A 190 6.96 7.93 8.60
C ALA A 190 8.06 7.44 9.56
N LEU A 191 8.29 6.12 9.57
CA LEU A 191 9.39 5.48 10.27
C LEU A 191 10.29 4.80 9.24
N ASN A 192 11.59 5.15 9.27
CA ASN A 192 12.56 4.64 8.29
C ASN A 192 12.09 4.79 6.83
N GLY A 193 11.42 5.89 6.52
CA GLY A 193 10.87 6.18 5.20
C GLY A 193 9.64 5.36 4.82
N THR A 194 9.01 4.66 5.75
CA THR A 194 7.72 3.97 5.56
C THR A 194 6.62 4.76 6.25
N PRO A 195 5.55 5.18 5.54
CA PRO A 195 4.46 5.94 6.14
C PRO A 195 3.59 5.04 7.02
N HIS A 196 3.45 5.40 8.29
CA HIS A 196 2.65 4.67 9.27
C HIS A 196 1.29 5.32 9.57
N GLY A 197 1.17 6.62 9.43
CA GLY A 197 -0.06 7.32 9.74
C GLY A 197 -0.20 8.63 8.99
N PHE A 198 -1.41 9.12 8.93
CA PHE A 198 -1.73 10.48 8.50
C PHE A 198 -2.97 10.96 9.24
N ALA A 199 -3.05 12.26 9.49
CA ALA A 199 -4.23 12.91 10.01
C ALA A 199 -4.59 14.11 9.13
N CYS A 200 -5.89 14.36 8.98
CA CYS A 200 -6.42 15.58 8.39
C CYS A 200 -7.16 16.35 9.48
N ARG A 201 -7.13 17.68 9.46
CA ARG A 201 -7.76 18.54 10.47
C ARG A 201 -9.26 18.27 10.66
N ASP A 202 -9.92 17.74 9.63
CA ASP A 202 -11.35 17.39 9.68
C ASP A 202 -11.62 15.98 10.26
N ASP A 203 -10.59 15.18 10.51
CA ASP A 203 -10.68 13.86 11.14
C ASP A 203 -10.21 13.95 12.60
N VAL A 204 -11.03 14.45 13.51
CA VAL A 204 -10.81 14.37 14.96
C VAL A 204 -11.48 13.10 15.47
N PRO A 205 -10.85 12.31 16.35
CA PRO A 205 -9.54 12.36 16.99
C PRO A 205 -8.54 11.36 16.38
N TRP A 206 -7.27 11.56 16.69
CA TRP A 206 -6.14 10.69 16.42
C TRP A 206 -6.42 9.25 16.88
N SER A 207 -7.14 8.49 16.12
CA SER A 207 -7.22 7.05 16.28
C SER A 207 -6.08 6.48 15.44
N GLY A 208 -4.90 6.45 16.01
CA GLY A 208 -3.78 5.69 15.51
C GLY A 208 -4.16 4.22 15.45
N SER A 209 -4.89 3.81 14.42
CA SER A 209 -4.99 2.40 14.11
C SER A 209 -3.68 1.99 13.46
N TRP A 210 -2.77 1.56 14.29
CA TRP A 210 -1.58 0.85 13.90
C TRP A 210 -2.05 -0.37 13.11
N CYS A 211 -1.79 -0.41 11.81
CA CYS A 211 -1.84 -1.66 11.07
C CYS A 211 -0.60 -2.45 11.51
N CYS A 212 -0.72 -3.24 12.58
CA CYS A 212 0.17 -4.35 12.89
C CYS A 212 -0.29 -5.58 12.14
#